data_b59ebcfd29f2f4e06b4658580f9535be
#
_entry.id   b59ebcfd29f2f4e06b4658580f9535be
#
_cell.length_a   1.000
_cell.length_b   1.000
_cell.length_c   1.000
_cell.angle_alpha   90.00
_cell.angle_beta   90.00
_cell.angle_gamma   90.00
#
_symmetry.space_group_name_H-M   'P 1'
#
loop_
_entity.id
_entity.type
_entity.pdbx_description
1 polymer ?
#
loop_
_entity_poly.entity_id
_entity_poly.type
_entity_poly.pdbx_seq_one_letter_code
_entity_poly.pdbx_strand_id
1 'polypeptide(L)'
;MYLSGVALQSELCLLFRRAIDQESLVCYAKLVLVRKYLLFLVLILLFGIFWPVSYFYFPSSVKILDEKVVQSNPKVLNKERLALVKDYGDFLEKGLPENNPLLYFYWFSNQRKISDLRVKRAVEEIKNTNVEAGKIKVWSLLNMGAVVKTNKHTIAFDIANLFFSSAHNDLAAITDIFLVTHGDRDHFDSGFLKKAVENNKKIIFPKGFGFGSSKPENLFFISSGQTINIDGVKITAYQTDHRGDGNFSEPGAWFVVEVDGFKLLHTGDGRDFKNKNEQEKVYSMKNIDILLGNNTLHSYNIRDLNPKVYIPMHLYKFMSGGDLYRESRIENVLSTHQQYEKELKGIEKLYLLPGESVLLP
;
A
#
# COMPACT_ATOMS: atom_id res chain seq x y z
N MET A 1 -50.84 31.83 -40.81
CA MET A 1 -51.01 32.58 -39.55
C MET A 1 -49.99 32.05 -38.47
N TYR A 2 -48.65 32.12 -38.83
CA TYR A 2 -47.58 31.63 -37.95
C TYR A 2 -46.31 32.49 -38.15
N LEU A 3 -46.42 33.82 -37.99
CA LEU A 3 -45.25 34.72 -38.11
C LEU A 3 -45.19 35.80 -37.00
N SER A 4 -45.98 35.71 -35.94
CA SER A 4 -46.03 36.77 -34.90
C SER A 4 -45.28 36.38 -33.59
N GLY A 5 -44.80 35.14 -33.45
CA GLY A 5 -44.16 34.71 -32.22
C GLY A 5 -42.66 34.99 -32.10
N VAL A 6 -41.94 35.08 -33.25
CA VAL A 6 -40.49 35.21 -33.26
C VAL A 6 -40.03 36.65 -33.04
N ALA A 7 -40.85 37.62 -33.49
CA ALA A 7 -40.53 39.05 -33.34
C ALA A 7 -40.66 39.53 -31.88
N LEU A 8 -41.58 38.97 -31.11
CA LEU A 8 -41.76 39.36 -29.70
C LEU A 8 -40.64 38.82 -28.77
N GLN A 9 -40.09 37.66 -29.09
CA GLN A 9 -38.97 37.10 -28.33
C GLN A 9 -37.65 37.85 -28.55
N SER A 10 -37.42 38.38 -29.74
CA SER A 10 -36.23 39.18 -30.05
C SER A 10 -36.27 40.56 -29.41
N GLU A 11 -37.42 41.21 -29.32
CA GLU A 11 -37.54 42.49 -28.60
C GLU A 11 -37.44 42.36 -27.07
N LEU A 12 -38.02 41.31 -26.47
CA LEU A 12 -37.84 41.05 -25.05
C LEU A 12 -36.37 40.75 -24.68
N CYS A 13 -35.63 40.05 -25.52
CA CYS A 13 -34.21 39.78 -25.29
C CYS A 13 -33.35 41.04 -25.44
N LEU A 14 -33.73 41.96 -26.30
CA LEU A 14 -33.05 43.26 -26.47
C LEU A 14 -33.38 44.24 -25.33
N LEU A 15 -34.60 44.20 -24.79
CA LEU A 15 -34.99 44.99 -23.61
C LEU A 15 -34.31 44.46 -22.32
N PHE A 16 -34.17 43.15 -22.15
CA PHE A 16 -33.38 42.57 -21.04
C PHE A 16 -31.89 42.90 -21.16
N ARG A 17 -31.33 42.95 -22.38
CA ARG A 17 -29.92 43.36 -22.57
C ARG A 17 -29.66 44.82 -22.29
N ARG A 18 -30.65 45.72 -22.48
CA ARG A 18 -30.54 47.17 -22.21
C ARG A 18 -30.79 47.52 -20.75
N ALA A 19 -31.46 46.66 -19.97
CA ALA A 19 -31.76 46.90 -18.55
C ALA A 19 -30.65 46.49 -17.61
N ILE A 20 -29.63 45.74 -18.08
CA ILE A 20 -28.44 45.50 -17.28
C ILE A 20 -27.44 46.62 -17.59
N ASP A 21 -27.55 47.68 -16.80
CA ASP A 21 -26.63 48.80 -16.79
C ASP A 21 -25.19 48.30 -16.64
N GLN A 22 -24.26 48.80 -17.46
CA GLN A 22 -22.85 48.42 -17.41
C GLN A 22 -22.26 48.64 -16.00
N GLU A 23 -22.77 49.60 -15.25
CA GLU A 23 -22.36 49.85 -13.86
C GLU A 23 -22.77 48.72 -12.93
N SER A 24 -23.95 48.10 -13.11
CA SER A 24 -24.44 46.97 -12.33
C SER A 24 -23.59 45.71 -12.59
N LEU A 25 -23.17 45.49 -13.83
CA LEU A 25 -22.26 44.38 -14.20
C LEU A 25 -20.86 44.55 -13.62
N VAL A 26 -20.33 45.78 -13.63
CA VAL A 26 -19.04 46.13 -13.03
C VAL A 26 -19.10 45.98 -11.51
N CYS A 27 -20.22 46.40 -10.88
CA CYS A 27 -20.41 46.25 -9.45
C CYS A 27 -20.52 44.75 -9.03
N TYR A 28 -21.25 43.94 -9.79
CA TYR A 28 -21.32 42.49 -9.57
C TYR A 28 -19.97 41.80 -9.75
N ALA A 29 -19.22 42.12 -10.80
CA ALA A 29 -17.89 41.60 -11.05
C ALA A 29 -16.91 41.97 -9.92
N LYS A 30 -16.96 43.21 -9.43
CA LYS A 30 -16.18 43.65 -8.27
C LYS A 30 -16.57 42.91 -6.99
N LEU A 31 -17.85 42.66 -6.75
CA LEU A 31 -18.34 41.90 -5.58
C LEU A 31 -17.90 40.43 -5.62
N VAL A 32 -17.91 39.79 -6.79
CA VAL A 32 -17.43 38.42 -6.99
C VAL A 32 -15.92 38.35 -6.78
N LEU A 33 -15.18 39.36 -7.28
CA LEU A 33 -13.73 39.44 -7.10
C LEU A 33 -13.38 39.61 -5.60
N VAL A 34 -14.03 40.52 -4.92
CA VAL A 34 -13.84 40.76 -3.45
C VAL A 34 -14.15 39.51 -2.66
N ARG A 35 -15.25 38.77 -2.97
CA ARG A 35 -15.56 37.48 -2.33
C ARG A 35 -14.47 36.44 -2.55
N LYS A 36 -13.93 36.32 -3.78
CA LYS A 36 -12.83 35.40 -4.10
C LYS A 36 -11.55 35.77 -3.33
N TYR A 37 -11.20 37.06 -3.26
CA TYR A 37 -10.05 37.51 -2.48
C TYR A 37 -10.24 37.32 -0.98
N LEU A 38 -11.44 37.55 -0.45
CA LEU A 38 -11.75 37.33 0.98
C LEU A 38 -11.65 35.81 1.31
N LEU A 39 -12.19 34.96 0.45
CA LEU A 39 -12.06 33.51 0.60
C LEU A 39 -10.60 33.05 0.56
N PHE A 40 -9.81 33.61 -0.36
CA PHE A 40 -8.39 33.32 -0.48
C PHE A 40 -7.59 33.81 0.74
N LEU A 41 -7.89 35.01 1.28
CA LEU A 41 -7.30 35.53 2.52
C LEU A 41 -7.69 34.71 3.74
N VAL A 42 -8.94 34.27 3.84
CA VAL A 42 -9.41 33.35 4.89
C VAL A 42 -8.69 32.01 4.79
N LEU A 43 -8.51 31.49 3.60
CA LEU A 43 -7.72 30.27 3.38
C LEU A 43 -6.26 30.46 3.77
N ILE A 44 -5.62 31.59 3.41
CA ILE A 44 -4.23 31.90 3.82
C ILE A 44 -4.13 32.04 5.34
N LEU A 45 -5.08 32.72 5.99
CA LEU A 45 -5.11 32.85 7.44
C LEU A 45 -5.34 31.50 8.14
N LEU A 46 -6.25 30.69 7.64
CA LEU A 46 -6.46 29.34 8.13
C LEU A 46 -5.21 28.47 7.91
N PHE A 47 -4.60 28.52 6.74
CA PHE A 47 -3.33 27.83 6.49
C PHE A 47 -2.19 28.39 7.35
N GLY A 48 -2.10 29.70 7.52
CA GLY A 48 -1.07 30.36 8.33
C GLY A 48 -1.20 30.07 9.84
N ILE A 49 -2.42 29.87 10.34
CA ILE A 49 -2.65 29.51 11.75
C ILE A 49 -2.54 27.99 11.97
N PHE A 50 -3.08 27.19 11.06
CA PHE A 50 -3.08 25.73 11.21
C PHE A 50 -1.75 25.06 10.83
N TRP A 51 -0.99 25.66 9.90
CA TRP A 51 0.32 25.15 9.49
C TRP A 51 1.34 25.11 10.63
N PRO A 52 1.55 26.20 11.43
CA PRO A 52 2.45 26.15 12.58
C PRO A 52 1.97 25.19 13.67
N VAL A 53 0.66 25.18 13.98
CA VAL A 53 0.13 24.29 15.03
C VAL A 53 0.33 22.83 14.65
N SER A 54 0.08 22.45 13.40
CA SER A 54 0.38 21.10 12.92
C SER A 54 1.87 20.79 12.92
N TYR A 55 2.72 21.76 12.61
CA TYR A 55 4.17 21.57 12.55
C TYR A 55 4.81 21.40 13.94
N PHE A 56 4.30 22.08 14.98
CA PHE A 56 4.88 22.05 16.32
C PHE A 56 4.29 20.97 17.25
N TYR A 57 3.03 20.60 17.09
CA TYR A 57 2.37 19.62 17.99
C TYR A 57 2.59 18.15 17.62
N PHE A 58 3.03 17.85 16.39
CA PHE A 58 3.09 16.51 15.81
C PHE A 58 4.44 15.77 15.83
N PRO A 59 5.58 16.46 15.87
CA PRO A 59 6.86 15.75 15.93
C PRO A 59 6.95 14.83 17.15
N SER A 60 6.29 15.17 18.25
CA SER A 60 6.40 14.40 19.49
C SER A 60 5.66 13.05 19.43
N SER A 61 4.42 13.02 18.95
CA SER A 61 3.63 11.75 18.93
C SER A 61 4.17 10.75 17.91
N VAL A 62 4.55 11.21 16.71
CA VAL A 62 5.20 10.38 15.69
C VAL A 62 6.53 9.83 16.21
N LYS A 63 7.35 10.69 16.83
CA LYS A 63 8.63 10.30 17.39
C LYS A 63 8.49 9.30 18.54
N ILE A 64 7.57 9.55 19.47
CA ILE A 64 7.30 8.63 20.59
C ILE A 64 6.84 7.27 20.08
N LEU A 65 5.94 7.24 19.08
CA LEU A 65 5.47 5.98 18.52
C LEU A 65 6.60 5.24 17.79
N ASP A 66 7.40 5.94 17.00
CA ASP A 66 8.56 5.36 16.32
C ASP A 66 9.58 4.80 17.31
N GLU A 67 9.88 5.52 18.38
CA GLU A 67 10.79 5.04 19.45
C GLU A 67 10.26 3.78 20.14
N LYS A 68 8.96 3.71 20.45
CA LYS A 68 8.33 2.49 20.97
C LYS A 68 8.48 1.31 20.02
N VAL A 69 8.28 1.54 18.70
CA VAL A 69 8.46 0.49 17.69
C VAL A 69 9.90 0.01 17.63
N VAL A 70 10.85 0.94 17.61
CA VAL A 70 12.30 0.60 17.59
C VAL A 70 12.75 -0.19 18.80
N GLN A 71 12.19 0.11 19.98
CA GLN A 71 12.52 -0.58 21.24
C GLN A 71 11.82 -1.94 21.38
N SER A 72 10.80 -2.22 20.58
CA SER A 72 10.06 -3.47 20.65
C SER A 72 10.79 -4.60 19.93
N ASN A 73 10.56 -5.84 20.40
CA ASN A 73 11.03 -7.03 19.71
C ASN A 73 9.87 -7.69 18.94
N PRO A 74 9.87 -7.69 17.61
CA PRO A 74 8.78 -8.26 16.82
C PRO A 74 8.65 -9.79 16.96
N LYS A 75 9.67 -10.49 17.47
CA LYS A 75 9.62 -11.93 17.75
C LYS A 75 8.88 -12.27 19.04
N VAL A 76 8.68 -11.30 19.92
CA VAL A 76 8.02 -11.53 21.21
C VAL A 76 6.57 -11.10 21.11
N LEU A 77 5.67 -12.04 20.90
CA LEU A 77 4.25 -11.80 20.86
C LEU A 77 3.65 -11.89 22.27
N ASN A 78 3.68 -10.78 22.99
CA ASN A 78 3.12 -10.63 24.32
C ASN A 78 2.06 -9.51 24.35
N LYS A 79 1.48 -9.24 25.53
CA LYS A 79 0.45 -8.19 25.68
C LYS A 79 0.96 -6.80 25.31
N GLU A 80 2.20 -6.49 25.65
CA GLU A 80 2.84 -5.20 25.34
C GLU A 80 3.02 -5.03 23.83
N ARG A 81 3.41 -6.09 23.13
CA ARG A 81 3.53 -6.09 21.68
C ARG A 81 2.18 -5.91 21.01
N LEU A 82 1.15 -6.63 21.44
CA LEU A 82 -0.21 -6.48 20.91
C LEU A 82 -0.77 -5.08 21.18
N ALA A 83 -0.49 -4.52 22.35
CA ALA A 83 -0.85 -3.14 22.67
C ALA A 83 -0.15 -2.14 21.74
N LEU A 84 1.14 -2.33 21.44
CA LEU A 84 1.88 -1.49 20.49
C LEU A 84 1.31 -1.59 19.07
N VAL A 85 0.99 -2.80 18.60
CA VAL A 85 0.34 -3.02 17.29
C VAL A 85 -1.00 -2.28 17.24
N LYS A 86 -1.78 -2.34 18.33
CA LYS A 86 -3.03 -1.59 18.46
C LYS A 86 -2.80 -0.07 18.48
N ASP A 87 -1.86 0.41 19.30
CA ASP A 87 -1.53 1.84 19.38
C ASP A 87 -1.11 2.41 18.02
N TYR A 88 -0.33 1.61 17.26
CA TYR A 88 0.09 1.98 15.92
C TYR A 88 -1.10 2.05 14.93
N GLY A 89 -1.98 1.06 14.97
CA GLY A 89 -3.21 1.06 14.18
C GLY A 89 -4.13 2.22 14.55
N ASP A 90 -4.38 2.41 15.84
CA ASP A 90 -5.18 3.53 16.34
C ASP A 90 -4.60 4.89 15.88
N PHE A 91 -3.27 5.04 15.88
CA PHE A 91 -2.62 6.27 15.41
C PHE A 91 -2.87 6.49 13.92
N LEU A 92 -2.83 5.43 13.12
CA LEU A 92 -3.11 5.51 11.69
C LEU A 92 -4.59 5.72 11.38
N GLU A 93 -5.48 5.11 12.16
CA GLU A 93 -6.92 5.07 11.90
C GLU A 93 -7.70 6.18 12.63
N LYS A 94 -7.22 6.65 13.80
CA LYS A 94 -7.84 7.74 14.55
C LYS A 94 -7.77 9.07 13.79
N GLY A 95 -8.92 9.55 13.40
CA GLY A 95 -9.07 10.79 12.65
C GLY A 95 -9.38 10.58 11.19
N LEU A 96 -9.74 9.35 10.78
CA LEU A 96 -10.53 9.16 9.55
C LEU A 96 -11.80 10.00 9.68
N PRO A 97 -11.83 11.20 9.10
CA PRO A 97 -12.98 12.08 9.29
C PRO A 97 -14.05 11.61 8.35
N GLU A 98 -15.13 11.12 8.90
CA GLU A 98 -16.26 10.70 8.09
C GLU A 98 -16.77 11.82 7.19
N ASN A 99 -16.45 13.10 7.43
CA ASN A 99 -16.90 14.21 6.57
C ASN A 99 -16.17 15.55 6.80
N ASN A 100 -14.95 15.57 7.35
CA ASN A 100 -14.27 16.84 7.59
C ASN A 100 -12.93 16.93 6.83
N PRO A 101 -12.83 17.74 5.75
CA PRO A 101 -11.64 17.84 4.92
C PRO A 101 -10.38 18.34 5.67
N LEU A 102 -10.54 19.14 6.73
CA LEU A 102 -9.41 19.62 7.50
C LEU A 102 -8.78 18.52 8.36
N LEU A 103 -9.61 17.68 8.98
CA LEU A 103 -9.17 16.53 9.74
C LEU A 103 -8.52 15.49 8.81
N TYR A 104 -8.97 15.40 7.56
CA TYR A 104 -8.38 14.55 6.54
C TYR A 104 -6.93 14.93 6.21
N PHE A 105 -6.64 16.22 5.97
CA PHE A 105 -5.27 16.68 5.74
C PHE A 105 -4.35 16.40 6.91
N TYR A 106 -4.88 16.55 8.11
CA TYR A 106 -4.20 16.29 9.34
C TYR A 106 -3.83 14.80 9.48
N TRP A 107 -4.80 13.93 9.33
CA TRP A 107 -4.63 12.49 9.36
C TRP A 107 -3.63 12.01 8.30
N PHE A 108 -3.78 12.45 7.05
CA PHE A 108 -2.87 12.14 5.96
C PHE A 108 -1.43 12.60 6.25
N SER A 109 -1.27 13.79 6.81
CA SER A 109 0.06 14.30 7.19
C SER A 109 0.76 13.42 8.23
N ASN A 110 0.02 12.85 9.17
CA ASN A 110 0.57 11.97 10.19
C ASN A 110 0.93 10.60 9.65
N GLN A 111 0.04 10.00 8.87
CA GLN A 111 0.35 8.76 8.15
C GLN A 111 1.60 8.93 7.29
N ARG A 112 1.68 10.03 6.54
CA ARG A 112 2.84 10.34 5.72
C ARG A 112 4.13 10.44 6.54
N LYS A 113 4.12 11.15 7.65
CA LYS A 113 5.31 11.37 8.50
C LYS A 113 5.82 10.07 9.10
N ILE A 114 4.94 9.27 9.72
CA ILE A 114 5.36 8.00 10.34
C ILE A 114 5.80 7.00 9.27
N SER A 115 5.09 6.91 8.16
CA SER A 115 5.42 6.01 7.06
C SER A 115 6.75 6.37 6.41
N ASP A 116 6.99 7.66 6.11
CA ASP A 116 8.27 8.12 5.55
C ASP A 116 9.43 7.81 6.50
N LEU A 117 9.26 8.09 7.79
CA LEU A 117 10.28 7.80 8.80
C LEU A 117 10.58 6.29 8.86
N ARG A 118 9.55 5.45 8.91
CA ARG A 118 9.70 4.01 9.01
C ARG A 118 10.30 3.39 7.75
N VAL A 119 9.89 3.86 6.57
CA VAL A 119 10.48 3.42 5.29
C VAL A 119 11.94 3.83 5.19
N LYS A 120 12.30 5.06 5.57
CA LYS A 120 13.70 5.52 5.61
C LYS A 120 14.58 4.65 6.49
N ARG A 121 14.10 4.31 7.69
CA ARG A 121 14.83 3.40 8.61
C ARG A 121 15.01 2.01 8.00
N ALA A 122 13.94 1.45 7.42
CA ALA A 122 14.00 0.15 6.78
C ALA A 122 15.03 0.14 5.63
N VAL A 123 14.97 1.14 4.74
CA VAL A 123 15.88 1.23 3.60
C VAL A 123 17.34 1.36 4.05
N GLU A 124 17.60 2.18 5.06
CA GLU A 124 18.94 2.30 5.63
C GLU A 124 19.41 0.99 6.28
N GLU A 125 18.52 0.31 6.99
CA GLU A 125 18.83 -0.99 7.56
C GLU A 125 19.08 -2.05 6.47
N ILE A 126 18.24 -2.14 5.43
CA ILE A 126 18.41 -3.06 4.30
C ILE A 126 19.77 -2.85 3.64
N LYS A 127 20.14 -1.59 3.39
CA LYS A 127 21.41 -1.20 2.77
C LYS A 127 22.61 -1.68 3.58
N ASN A 128 22.56 -1.50 4.90
CA ASN A 128 23.68 -1.78 5.80
C ASN A 128 23.68 -3.20 6.38
N THR A 129 22.63 -4.00 6.14
CA THR A 129 22.57 -5.37 6.66
C THR A 129 23.29 -6.34 5.72
N ASN A 130 24.25 -7.09 6.27
CA ASN A 130 24.76 -8.31 5.65
C ASN A 130 24.07 -9.51 6.29
N VAL A 131 23.46 -10.36 5.47
CA VAL A 131 22.80 -11.59 5.95
C VAL A 131 23.76 -12.76 5.74
N GLU A 132 23.97 -13.55 6.79
CA GLU A 132 24.81 -14.75 6.74
C GLU A 132 24.17 -15.85 5.89
N ALA A 133 24.98 -16.73 5.31
CA ALA A 133 24.49 -17.89 4.57
C ALA A 133 23.61 -18.78 5.50
N GLY A 134 22.50 -19.29 4.94
CA GLY A 134 21.52 -20.06 5.71
C GLY A 134 20.60 -19.24 6.59
N LYS A 135 20.66 -17.90 6.51
CA LYS A 135 19.72 -16.99 7.17
C LYS A 135 19.00 -16.13 6.14
N ILE A 136 17.82 -15.67 6.54
CA ILE A 136 16.98 -14.76 5.74
C ILE A 136 16.44 -13.64 6.63
N LYS A 137 16.48 -12.41 6.15
CA LYS A 137 15.92 -11.26 6.86
C LYS A 137 14.76 -10.67 6.08
N VAL A 138 13.66 -10.41 6.78
CA VAL A 138 12.41 -9.90 6.22
C VAL A 138 12.12 -8.55 6.83
N TRP A 139 11.80 -7.56 6.00
CA TRP A 139 11.27 -6.26 6.40
C TRP A 139 9.82 -6.14 5.93
N SER A 140 8.94 -5.72 6.82
CA SER A 140 7.61 -5.25 6.45
C SER A 140 7.70 -3.78 6.09
N LEU A 141 7.11 -3.40 4.96
CA LEU A 141 6.94 -2.01 4.57
C LEU A 141 5.46 -1.60 4.66
N LEU A 142 4.99 -0.81 3.71
CA LEU A 142 3.59 -0.38 3.72
C LEU A 142 2.71 -1.45 3.07
N ASN A 143 1.55 -1.66 3.65
CA ASN A 143 0.51 -2.55 3.13
C ASN A 143 0.99 -3.98 2.92
N MET A 144 1.02 -4.49 1.67
CA MET A 144 1.59 -5.77 1.30
C MET A 144 3.09 -5.68 0.95
N GLY A 145 3.67 -4.49 1.07
CA GLY A 145 5.09 -4.26 0.77
C GLY A 145 6.01 -5.00 1.71
N ALA A 146 6.90 -5.82 1.16
CA ALA A 146 7.92 -6.52 1.92
C ALA A 146 9.26 -6.52 1.18
N VAL A 147 10.36 -6.57 1.94
CA VAL A 147 11.69 -6.85 1.40
C VAL A 147 12.26 -8.06 2.10
N VAL A 148 12.83 -8.94 1.32
CA VAL A 148 13.51 -10.14 1.80
C VAL A 148 14.96 -10.10 1.35
N LYS A 149 15.89 -10.32 2.27
CA LYS A 149 17.32 -10.35 1.97
C LYS A 149 17.95 -11.63 2.47
N THR A 150 18.70 -12.27 1.61
CA THR A 150 19.59 -13.40 1.91
C THR A 150 21.05 -12.94 1.81
N ASN A 151 21.98 -13.85 1.87
CA ASN A 151 23.40 -13.50 1.66
C ASN A 151 23.73 -13.11 0.21
N LYS A 152 22.86 -13.45 -0.76
CA LYS A 152 23.12 -13.19 -2.19
C LYS A 152 22.11 -12.27 -2.86
N HIS A 153 20.85 -12.26 -2.37
CA HIS A 153 19.76 -11.62 -3.07
C HIS A 153 18.97 -10.69 -2.17
N THR A 154 18.50 -9.59 -2.74
CA THR A 154 17.51 -8.69 -2.13
C THR A 154 16.28 -8.66 -3.03
N ILE A 155 15.15 -9.14 -2.54
CA ILE A 155 13.90 -9.29 -3.27
C ILE A 155 12.82 -8.44 -2.61
N ALA A 156 12.09 -7.66 -3.39
CA ALA A 156 11.00 -6.84 -2.90
C ALA A 156 9.67 -7.26 -3.51
N PHE A 157 8.61 -7.18 -2.72
CA PHE A 157 7.23 -7.51 -3.08
C PHE A 157 6.37 -6.28 -2.89
N ASP A 158 5.50 -5.99 -3.84
CA ASP A 158 4.41 -5.00 -3.75
C ASP A 158 4.84 -3.66 -3.14
N ILE A 159 5.90 -3.07 -3.68
CA ILE A 159 6.39 -1.79 -3.18
C ILE A 159 5.55 -0.65 -3.72
N ALA A 160 4.71 -0.09 -2.86
CA ALA A 160 3.88 1.07 -3.13
C ALA A 160 4.45 2.32 -2.43
N ASN A 161 4.55 3.42 -3.16
CA ASN A 161 5.02 4.70 -2.61
C ASN A 161 3.85 5.63 -2.29
N LEU A 162 2.90 5.15 -1.47
CA LEU A 162 1.66 5.85 -1.13
C LEU A 162 1.87 7.26 -0.55
N PHE A 163 3.01 7.48 0.10
CA PHE A 163 3.32 8.73 0.80
C PHE A 163 4.49 9.51 0.20
N PHE A 164 4.91 9.18 -1.01
CA PHE A 164 5.95 9.88 -1.77
C PHE A 164 7.29 10.00 -1.01
N SER A 165 7.70 8.94 -0.32
CA SER A 165 8.99 8.89 0.35
C SER A 165 10.13 8.82 -0.67
N SER A 166 11.14 9.69 -0.51
CA SER A 166 12.35 9.65 -1.34
C SER A 166 13.19 8.39 -1.13
N ALA A 167 13.06 7.73 0.02
CA ALA A 167 13.77 6.50 0.33
C ALA A 167 13.42 5.33 -0.61
N HIS A 168 12.26 5.39 -1.29
CA HIS A 168 11.92 4.40 -2.31
C HIS A 168 12.88 4.40 -3.50
N ASN A 169 13.50 5.55 -3.84
CA ASN A 169 14.53 5.61 -4.88
C ASN A 169 15.78 4.81 -4.48
N ASP A 170 16.18 4.92 -3.20
CA ASP A 170 17.33 4.16 -2.68
C ASP A 170 16.98 2.66 -2.62
N LEU A 171 15.76 2.31 -2.23
CA LEU A 171 15.29 0.93 -2.26
C LEU A 171 15.33 0.36 -3.69
N ALA A 172 14.93 1.15 -4.70
CA ALA A 172 15.00 0.74 -6.10
C ALA A 172 16.45 0.47 -6.56
N ALA A 173 17.44 1.13 -5.97
CA ALA A 173 18.85 0.92 -6.31
C ALA A 173 19.44 -0.34 -5.66
N ILE A 174 19.04 -0.67 -4.44
CA ILE A 174 19.63 -1.76 -3.63
C ILE A 174 18.90 -3.10 -3.74
N THR A 175 17.73 -3.14 -4.37
CA THR A 175 16.98 -4.38 -4.61
C THR A 175 17.35 -4.99 -5.94
N ASP A 176 17.41 -6.32 -6.03
CA ASP A 176 17.78 -7.03 -7.26
C ASP A 176 16.55 -7.39 -8.08
N ILE A 177 15.49 -7.86 -7.42
CA ILE A 177 14.28 -8.39 -8.04
C ILE A 177 13.05 -7.77 -7.37
N PHE A 178 12.11 -7.31 -8.18
CA PHE A 178 10.81 -6.80 -7.74
C PHE A 178 9.68 -7.70 -8.26
N LEU A 179 8.77 -8.07 -7.37
CA LEU A 179 7.55 -8.78 -7.72
C LEU A 179 6.34 -7.90 -7.43
N VAL A 180 5.45 -7.79 -8.39
CA VAL A 180 4.20 -7.01 -8.28
C VAL A 180 3.04 -7.97 -8.48
N THR A 181 2.21 -8.13 -7.45
CA THR A 181 1.09 -9.08 -7.50
C THR A 181 -0.06 -8.61 -8.37
N HIS A 182 -0.37 -7.32 -8.34
CA HIS A 182 -1.43 -6.69 -9.13
C HIS A 182 -1.26 -5.16 -9.24
N GLY A 183 -2.18 -4.48 -9.93
CA GLY A 183 -2.03 -3.09 -10.35
C GLY A 183 -2.57 -2.02 -9.40
N ASP A 184 -3.07 -2.37 -8.24
CA ASP A 184 -3.61 -1.39 -7.29
C ASP A 184 -2.51 -0.49 -6.71
N ARG A 185 -2.87 0.75 -6.41
CA ARG A 185 -1.92 1.80 -5.99
C ARG A 185 -1.18 1.48 -4.70
N ASP A 186 -1.72 0.64 -3.88
CA ASP A 186 -1.12 0.19 -2.63
C ASP A 186 -0.22 -1.04 -2.78
N HIS A 187 -0.09 -1.58 -4.01
CA HIS A 187 0.84 -2.65 -4.40
C HIS A 187 1.80 -2.22 -5.49
N PHE A 188 1.43 -1.20 -6.25
CA PHE A 188 2.13 -0.78 -7.44
C PHE A 188 2.31 0.74 -7.50
N ASP A 189 3.55 1.19 -7.66
CA ASP A 189 3.89 2.59 -7.93
C ASP A 189 4.71 2.71 -9.22
N SER A 190 4.14 3.39 -10.21
CA SER A 190 4.78 3.56 -11.52
C SER A 190 6.07 4.40 -11.48
N GLY A 191 6.15 5.38 -10.58
CA GLY A 191 7.33 6.21 -10.39
C GLY A 191 8.48 5.41 -9.78
N PHE A 192 8.20 4.59 -8.79
CA PHE A 192 9.14 3.67 -8.18
C PHE A 192 9.65 2.64 -9.21
N LEU A 193 8.74 2.04 -9.98
CA LEU A 193 9.13 1.07 -11.01
C LEU A 193 9.98 1.69 -12.12
N LYS A 194 9.70 2.92 -12.52
CA LYS A 194 10.57 3.65 -13.45
C LYS A 194 11.99 3.73 -12.90
N LYS A 195 12.16 4.01 -11.61
CA LYS A 195 13.48 4.02 -10.96
C LYS A 195 14.13 2.64 -10.94
N ALA A 196 13.37 1.58 -10.71
CA ALA A 196 13.88 0.21 -10.77
C ALA A 196 14.35 -0.15 -12.20
N VAL A 197 13.59 0.24 -13.23
CA VAL A 197 13.99 0.07 -14.64
C VAL A 197 15.26 0.86 -14.95
N GLU A 198 15.34 2.12 -14.56
CA GLU A 198 16.53 2.97 -14.73
C GLU A 198 17.79 2.37 -14.05
N ASN A 199 17.61 1.66 -12.95
CA ASN A 199 18.68 0.93 -12.25
C ASN A 199 18.89 -0.50 -12.79
N ASN A 200 18.30 -0.83 -13.94
CA ASN A 200 18.42 -2.15 -14.58
C ASN A 200 18.00 -3.34 -13.68
N LYS A 201 17.03 -3.13 -12.80
CA LYS A 201 16.51 -4.16 -11.89
C LYS A 201 15.50 -5.07 -12.59
N LYS A 202 15.41 -6.32 -12.15
CA LYS A 202 14.45 -7.29 -12.69
C LYS A 202 13.08 -7.06 -12.06
N ILE A 203 12.04 -6.94 -12.88
CA ILE A 203 10.68 -6.67 -12.40
C ILE A 203 9.74 -7.72 -12.98
N ILE A 204 9.00 -8.39 -12.13
CA ILE A 204 8.15 -9.52 -12.47
C ILE A 204 6.69 -9.15 -12.20
N PHE A 205 5.85 -9.36 -13.21
CA PHE A 205 4.40 -9.18 -13.18
C PHE A 205 3.67 -10.46 -13.57
N PRO A 206 2.43 -10.65 -13.10
CA PRO A 206 1.56 -11.65 -13.69
C PRO A 206 1.26 -11.27 -15.15
N LYS A 207 1.10 -12.30 -16.00
CA LYS A 207 0.72 -12.11 -17.41
C LYS A 207 -0.65 -11.42 -17.48
N GLY A 208 -0.78 -10.44 -18.37
CA GLY A 208 -1.98 -9.63 -18.53
C GLY A 208 -1.86 -8.26 -17.87
N PHE A 209 -0.83 -8.02 -17.08
CA PHE A 209 -0.54 -6.70 -16.56
C PHE A 209 -0.30 -5.72 -17.72
N GLY A 210 -1.05 -4.60 -17.72
CA GLY A 210 -1.01 -3.61 -18.78
C GLY A 210 0.24 -2.74 -18.73
N PHE A 211 1.20 -3.01 -19.60
CA PHE A 211 2.28 -2.09 -19.91
C PHE A 211 2.10 -1.55 -21.33
N GLY A 212 2.41 -0.26 -21.52
CA GLY A 212 2.39 0.34 -22.85
C GLY A 212 3.29 -0.37 -23.88
N SER A 213 3.31 0.09 -25.11
CA SER A 213 3.91 -0.56 -26.27
C SER A 213 5.43 -0.85 -26.19
N SER A 214 6.19 -0.16 -25.34
CA SER A 214 7.62 -0.41 -25.11
C SER A 214 7.86 -1.19 -23.83
N LYS A 215 8.31 -2.44 -23.98
CA LYS A 215 8.68 -3.29 -22.85
C LYS A 215 10.20 -3.25 -22.67
N PRO A 216 10.72 -2.68 -21.59
CA PRO A 216 12.13 -2.84 -21.22
C PRO A 216 12.51 -4.32 -21.06
N GLU A 217 13.74 -4.68 -21.39
CA GLU A 217 14.24 -6.08 -21.34
C GLU A 217 14.22 -6.67 -19.93
N ASN A 218 14.26 -5.83 -18.91
CA ASN A 218 14.21 -6.24 -17.51
C ASN A 218 12.80 -6.43 -16.93
N LEU A 219 11.74 -6.34 -17.76
CA LEU A 219 10.37 -6.64 -17.38
C LEU A 219 9.97 -8.05 -17.79
N PHE A 220 9.57 -8.86 -16.84
CA PHE A 220 9.15 -10.25 -17.03
C PHE A 220 7.65 -10.39 -16.74
N PHE A 221 6.94 -11.08 -17.63
CA PHE A 221 5.52 -11.38 -17.47
C PHE A 221 5.35 -12.88 -17.37
N ILE A 222 4.87 -13.35 -16.21
CA ILE A 222 4.79 -14.76 -15.89
C ILE A 222 3.35 -15.25 -15.96
N SER A 223 3.13 -16.35 -16.70
CA SER A 223 1.82 -17.00 -16.77
C SER A 223 1.54 -17.80 -15.49
N SER A 224 0.24 -18.03 -15.21
CA SER A 224 -0.16 -18.90 -14.10
C SER A 224 0.44 -20.30 -14.24
N GLY A 225 0.96 -20.84 -13.14
CA GLY A 225 1.65 -22.14 -13.09
C GLY A 225 3.05 -22.16 -13.71
N GLN A 226 3.49 -21.09 -14.35
CA GLN A 226 4.82 -20.98 -14.94
C GLN A 226 5.87 -20.68 -13.86
N THR A 227 7.05 -21.26 -14.01
CA THR A 227 8.25 -20.95 -13.21
C THR A 227 9.30 -20.34 -14.12
N ILE A 228 9.92 -19.25 -13.67
CA ILE A 228 11.11 -18.66 -14.27
C ILE A 228 12.28 -18.71 -13.28
N ASN A 229 13.50 -18.69 -13.80
CA ASN A 229 14.71 -18.60 -12.99
C ASN A 229 15.44 -17.29 -13.36
N ILE A 230 15.67 -16.44 -12.39
CA ILE A 230 16.39 -15.17 -12.55
C ILE A 230 17.52 -15.16 -11.54
N ASP A 231 18.76 -15.20 -12.02
CA ASP A 231 19.98 -15.14 -11.20
C ASP A 231 20.01 -16.19 -10.05
N GLY A 232 19.43 -17.39 -10.30
CA GLY A 232 19.35 -18.47 -9.32
C GLY A 232 18.09 -18.43 -8.44
N VAL A 233 17.29 -17.38 -8.53
CA VAL A 233 15.98 -17.28 -7.84
C VAL A 233 14.89 -17.91 -8.74
N LYS A 234 14.19 -18.92 -8.22
CA LYS A 234 13.03 -19.52 -8.92
C LYS A 234 11.76 -18.82 -8.48
N ILE A 235 10.98 -18.34 -9.44
CA ILE A 235 9.75 -17.60 -9.20
C ILE A 235 8.62 -18.28 -9.95
N THR A 236 7.59 -18.69 -9.23
CA THR A 236 6.36 -19.26 -9.80
C THR A 236 5.18 -18.35 -9.47
N ALA A 237 4.37 -18.00 -10.45
CA ALA A 237 3.14 -17.26 -10.25
C ALA A 237 1.93 -18.18 -10.36
N TYR A 238 0.89 -17.91 -9.57
CA TYR A 238 -0.41 -18.56 -9.66
C TYR A 238 -1.49 -17.51 -9.72
N GLN A 239 -2.27 -17.47 -10.79
CA GLN A 239 -3.29 -16.47 -10.99
C GLN A 239 -4.42 -16.62 -9.97
N THR A 240 -4.73 -15.54 -9.30
CA THR A 240 -5.83 -15.41 -8.35
C THR A 240 -6.75 -14.27 -8.76
N ASP A 241 -7.95 -14.28 -8.21
CA ASP A 241 -8.78 -13.08 -8.24
C ASP A 241 -8.22 -12.01 -7.29
N HIS A 242 -8.69 -10.79 -7.46
CA HIS A 242 -8.22 -9.68 -6.64
C HIS A 242 -9.07 -9.48 -5.37
N ARG A 243 -10.38 -9.85 -5.40
CA ARG A 243 -11.33 -9.46 -4.33
C ARG A 243 -12.07 -10.62 -3.69
N GLY A 244 -11.82 -11.85 -4.09
CA GLY A 244 -12.60 -13.01 -3.67
C GLY A 244 -14.01 -13.05 -4.26
N ASP A 245 -14.24 -12.33 -5.36
CA ASP A 245 -15.51 -12.27 -6.10
C ASP A 245 -15.54 -13.18 -7.34
N GLY A 246 -14.46 -13.93 -7.56
CA GLY A 246 -14.29 -14.78 -8.75
C GLY A 246 -14.02 -13.99 -10.04
N ASN A 247 -13.78 -12.70 -9.95
CA ASN A 247 -13.44 -11.86 -11.10
C ASN A 247 -11.94 -11.90 -11.39
N PHE A 248 -11.57 -12.51 -12.51
CA PHE A 248 -10.19 -12.65 -13.01
C PHE A 248 -9.86 -11.69 -14.16
N SER A 249 -10.63 -10.63 -14.35
CA SER A 249 -10.37 -9.63 -15.40
C SER A 249 -9.13 -8.80 -15.10
N GLU A 250 -8.81 -8.58 -13.82
CA GLU A 250 -7.60 -7.95 -13.37
C GLU A 250 -6.54 -9.01 -13.05
N PRO A 251 -5.31 -8.89 -13.58
CA PRO A 251 -4.26 -9.85 -13.31
C PRO A 251 -3.77 -9.74 -11.87
N GLY A 252 -4.14 -10.71 -11.03
CA GLY A 252 -3.61 -10.90 -9.69
C GLY A 252 -2.83 -12.21 -9.59
N ALA A 253 -1.82 -12.28 -8.73
CA ALA A 253 -1.06 -13.51 -8.53
C ALA A 253 -0.54 -13.69 -7.11
N TRP A 254 -0.50 -14.95 -6.67
CA TRP A 254 0.38 -15.41 -5.62
C TRP A 254 1.74 -15.74 -6.20
N PHE A 255 2.80 -15.36 -5.51
CA PHE A 255 4.17 -15.71 -5.90
C PHE A 255 4.78 -16.70 -4.92
N VAL A 256 5.26 -17.81 -5.46
CA VAL A 256 6.16 -18.73 -4.76
C VAL A 256 7.58 -18.41 -5.20
N VAL A 257 8.45 -18.12 -4.25
CA VAL A 257 9.85 -17.76 -4.49
C VAL A 257 10.77 -18.73 -3.76
N GLU A 258 11.64 -19.40 -4.51
CA GLU A 258 12.70 -20.24 -3.96
C GLU A 258 14.03 -19.52 -4.15
N VAL A 259 14.70 -19.17 -3.04
CA VAL A 259 15.94 -18.39 -3.02
C VAL A 259 16.88 -18.88 -1.93
N ASP A 260 18.11 -19.19 -2.25
CA ASP A 260 19.19 -19.56 -1.31
C ASP A 260 18.79 -20.61 -0.26
N GLY A 261 17.93 -21.57 -0.65
CA GLY A 261 17.43 -22.65 0.21
C GLY A 261 16.13 -22.35 0.93
N PHE A 262 15.60 -21.12 0.84
CA PHE A 262 14.31 -20.72 1.42
C PHE A 262 13.19 -20.79 0.39
N LYS A 263 11.99 -21.15 0.84
CA LYS A 263 10.75 -21.08 0.09
C LYS A 263 9.80 -20.08 0.71
N LEU A 264 9.47 -19.06 -0.05
CA LEU A 264 8.59 -17.95 0.34
C LEU A 264 7.29 -18.03 -0.45
N LEU A 265 6.19 -17.66 0.17
CA LEU A 265 4.91 -17.46 -0.49
C LEU A 265 4.37 -16.07 -0.17
N HIS A 266 4.12 -15.25 -1.19
CA HIS A 266 3.49 -13.94 -1.06
C HIS A 266 2.14 -13.95 -1.78
N THR A 267 1.06 -13.57 -1.07
CA THR A 267 -0.31 -13.73 -1.59
C THR A 267 -0.86 -12.49 -2.29
N GLY A 268 -0.25 -11.31 -2.09
CA GLY A 268 -0.95 -10.10 -2.46
C GLY A 268 -2.35 -10.07 -1.83
N ASP A 269 -3.33 -9.51 -2.53
CA ASP A 269 -4.73 -9.46 -2.12
C ASP A 269 -5.59 -10.60 -2.66
N GLY A 270 -4.98 -11.49 -3.45
CA GLY A 270 -5.68 -12.62 -4.06
C GLY A 270 -6.19 -13.62 -3.04
N ARG A 271 -7.39 -14.15 -3.27
CA ARG A 271 -8.05 -15.14 -2.40
C ARG A 271 -8.35 -16.43 -3.12
N ASP A 272 -9.01 -16.35 -4.26
CA ASP A 272 -9.45 -17.51 -5.02
C ASP A 272 -8.56 -17.74 -6.24
N PHE A 273 -8.21 -18.98 -6.48
CA PHE A 273 -7.40 -19.34 -7.65
C PHE A 273 -8.29 -19.47 -8.87
N LYS A 274 -7.84 -18.99 -10.01
CA LYS A 274 -8.51 -19.17 -11.28
C LYS A 274 -8.59 -20.66 -11.68
N ASN A 275 -7.60 -21.42 -11.27
CA ASN A 275 -7.47 -22.83 -11.61
C ASN A 275 -7.40 -23.68 -10.32
N LYS A 276 -8.41 -24.55 -10.13
CA LYS A 276 -8.49 -25.43 -8.95
C LYS A 276 -7.30 -26.38 -8.82
N ASN A 277 -6.78 -26.90 -9.93
CA ASN A 277 -5.60 -27.78 -9.88
C ASN A 277 -4.36 -27.02 -9.41
N GLU A 278 -4.24 -25.74 -9.74
CA GLU A 278 -3.17 -24.88 -9.24
C GLU A 278 -3.37 -24.58 -7.76
N GLN A 279 -4.59 -24.35 -7.32
CA GLN A 279 -4.94 -24.21 -5.91
C GLN A 279 -4.51 -25.44 -5.11
N GLU A 280 -4.90 -26.64 -5.55
CA GLU A 280 -4.51 -27.91 -4.93
C GLU A 280 -2.98 -28.05 -4.89
N LYS A 281 -2.31 -27.71 -6.00
CA LYS A 281 -0.84 -27.73 -6.08
C LYS A 281 -0.20 -26.80 -5.06
N VAL A 282 -0.71 -25.57 -4.90
CA VAL A 282 -0.20 -24.60 -3.93
C VAL A 282 -0.42 -25.09 -2.50
N TYR A 283 -1.63 -25.53 -2.15
CA TYR A 283 -1.93 -26.04 -0.81
C TYR A 283 -1.24 -27.37 -0.49
N SER A 284 -0.86 -28.15 -1.50
CA SER A 284 -0.05 -29.37 -1.30
C SER A 284 1.45 -29.09 -1.16
N MET A 285 1.91 -27.86 -1.35
CA MET A 285 3.31 -27.50 -1.17
C MET A 285 3.76 -27.75 0.26
N LYS A 286 4.93 -28.36 0.38
CA LYS A 286 5.58 -28.58 1.67
C LYS A 286 6.75 -27.64 1.83
N ASN A 287 7.15 -27.45 3.10
CA ASN A 287 8.36 -26.72 3.44
C ASN A 287 8.31 -25.24 2.99
N ILE A 288 7.16 -24.57 3.18
CA ILE A 288 7.07 -23.14 3.08
C ILE A 288 7.75 -22.57 4.33
N ASP A 289 8.86 -21.86 4.15
CA ASP A 289 9.57 -21.25 5.26
C ASP A 289 8.85 -20.01 5.76
N ILE A 290 8.41 -19.15 4.82
CA ILE A 290 7.76 -17.88 5.16
C ILE A 290 6.52 -17.68 4.27
N LEU A 291 5.39 -17.43 4.91
CA LEU A 291 4.16 -16.96 4.29
C LEU A 291 3.99 -15.46 4.59
N LEU A 292 4.12 -14.62 3.57
CA LEU A 292 3.74 -13.21 3.57
C LEU A 292 2.30 -13.15 3.07
N GLY A 293 1.34 -13.24 3.98
CA GLY A 293 -0.06 -13.42 3.61
C GLY A 293 -0.94 -12.24 4.02
N ASN A 294 -1.91 -11.92 3.16
CA ASN A 294 -2.94 -10.94 3.51
C ASN A 294 -3.64 -11.35 4.81
N ASN A 295 -3.89 -10.41 5.70
CA ASN A 295 -4.55 -10.65 7.00
C ASN A 295 -5.98 -11.19 6.88
N THR A 296 -6.56 -11.16 5.68
CA THR A 296 -7.89 -11.72 5.38
C THR A 296 -7.86 -13.20 4.97
N LEU A 297 -6.67 -13.82 4.90
CA LEU A 297 -6.58 -15.26 4.66
C LEU A 297 -7.28 -16.01 5.79
N HIS A 298 -8.09 -16.99 5.42
CA HIS A 298 -8.70 -17.87 6.41
C HIS A 298 -7.66 -18.76 7.09
N SER A 299 -7.85 -19.02 8.39
CA SER A 299 -6.96 -19.88 9.17
C SER A 299 -6.79 -21.27 8.57
N TYR A 300 -7.83 -21.84 7.95
CA TYR A 300 -7.72 -23.14 7.28
C TYR A 300 -6.75 -23.10 6.08
N ASN A 301 -6.71 -21.99 5.32
CA ASN A 301 -5.75 -21.84 4.21
C ASN A 301 -4.30 -21.78 4.73
N ILE A 302 -4.08 -21.03 5.81
CA ILE A 302 -2.75 -20.94 6.43
C ILE A 302 -2.33 -22.30 7.01
N ARG A 303 -3.25 -23.00 7.65
CA ARG A 303 -3.01 -24.35 8.18
C ARG A 303 -2.67 -25.35 7.08
N ASP A 304 -3.39 -25.33 5.96
CA ASP A 304 -3.16 -26.25 4.85
C ASP A 304 -1.81 -25.99 4.17
N LEU A 305 -1.39 -24.72 4.05
CA LEU A 305 -0.05 -24.32 3.62
C LEU A 305 1.05 -24.70 4.62
N ASN A 306 0.72 -24.75 5.88
CA ASN A 306 1.60 -25.10 7.00
C ASN A 306 2.99 -24.46 6.92
N PRO A 307 3.09 -23.10 6.85
CA PRO A 307 4.38 -22.43 6.82
C PRO A 307 5.08 -22.53 8.18
N LYS A 308 6.42 -22.44 8.18
CA LYS A 308 7.16 -22.32 9.46
C LYS A 308 6.85 -21.00 10.16
N VAL A 309 6.82 -19.92 9.37
CA VAL A 309 6.53 -18.55 9.83
C VAL A 309 5.43 -17.95 8.98
N TYR A 310 4.41 -17.40 9.63
CA TYR A 310 3.37 -16.58 9.01
C TYR A 310 3.54 -15.11 9.43
N ILE A 311 3.67 -14.23 8.46
CA ILE A 311 3.72 -12.79 8.64
C ILE A 311 2.45 -12.21 8.00
N PRO A 312 1.42 -11.89 8.81
CA PRO A 312 0.23 -11.24 8.29
C PRO A 312 0.58 -9.83 7.79
N MET A 313 0.23 -9.58 6.56
CA MET A 313 0.40 -8.31 5.87
C MET A 313 -0.94 -7.58 5.74
N HIS A 314 -0.94 -6.34 5.25
CA HIS A 314 -2.15 -5.53 5.09
C HIS A 314 -2.90 -5.27 6.40
N LEU A 315 -2.14 -5.04 7.48
CA LEU A 315 -2.69 -4.92 8.83
C LEU A 315 -3.45 -3.60 9.05
N TYR A 316 -3.13 -2.56 8.27
CA TYR A 316 -3.61 -1.21 8.49
C TYR A 316 -4.26 -0.65 7.24
N LYS A 317 -5.25 0.21 7.46
CA LYS A 317 -5.89 0.94 6.39
C LYS A 317 -5.04 2.15 5.99
N PHE A 318 -4.35 2.04 4.87
CA PHE A 318 -3.80 3.20 4.18
C PHE A 318 -4.80 3.68 3.14
N MET A 319 -4.79 4.99 2.82
CA MET A 319 -5.67 5.54 1.80
C MET A 319 -5.53 4.82 0.45
N SER A 320 -6.50 3.99 0.12
CA SER A 320 -6.86 3.69 -1.26
C SER A 320 -8.11 4.48 -1.60
N GLY A 321 -8.09 5.23 -2.70
CA GLY A 321 -9.23 6.07 -3.05
C GLY A 321 -10.50 5.25 -3.25
N GLY A 322 -11.54 5.58 -2.51
CA GLY A 322 -12.91 5.18 -2.81
C GLY A 322 -13.57 4.19 -1.85
N ASP A 323 -12.87 3.18 -1.33
CA ASP A 323 -13.46 2.19 -0.43
C ASP A 323 -12.98 2.34 1.03
N LEU A 324 -13.17 3.52 1.57
CA LEU A 324 -12.75 3.90 2.94
C LEU A 324 -13.42 3.09 4.08
N TYR A 325 -14.31 2.15 3.77
CA TYR A 325 -15.24 1.66 4.80
C TYR A 325 -15.27 0.15 5.05
N ARG A 326 -14.52 -0.67 4.34
CA ARG A 326 -14.71 -2.13 4.43
C ARG A 326 -13.56 -2.99 4.90
N GLU A 327 -12.33 -2.53 4.94
CA GLU A 327 -11.19 -3.41 5.26
C GLU A 327 -10.54 -3.09 6.60
N SER A 328 -10.37 -4.14 7.35
CA SER A 328 -9.63 -4.34 8.60
C SER A 328 -9.33 -3.09 9.43
N ARG A 329 -10.25 -2.73 10.30
CA ARG A 329 -9.90 -1.96 11.50
C ARG A 329 -8.93 -2.81 12.32
N ILE A 330 -7.98 -2.18 13.00
CA ILE A 330 -7.02 -2.87 13.89
C ILE A 330 -7.73 -3.82 14.86
N GLU A 331 -8.95 -3.55 15.27
CA GLU A 331 -9.80 -4.42 16.09
C GLU A 331 -10.10 -5.76 15.41
N ASN A 332 -10.32 -5.77 14.08
CA ASN A 332 -10.51 -7.00 13.32
C ASN A 332 -9.21 -7.81 13.25
N VAL A 333 -8.06 -7.14 13.10
CA VAL A 333 -6.75 -7.80 13.12
C VAL A 333 -6.51 -8.49 14.47
N LEU A 334 -6.83 -7.81 15.57
CA LEU A 334 -6.66 -8.37 16.91
C LEU A 334 -7.63 -9.52 17.21
N SER A 335 -8.88 -9.44 16.72
CA SER A 335 -9.84 -10.54 16.85
C SER A 335 -9.43 -11.75 16.01
N THR A 336 -8.95 -11.53 14.80
CA THR A 336 -8.38 -12.56 13.92
C THR A 336 -7.14 -13.19 14.54
N HIS A 337 -6.29 -12.39 15.19
CA HIS A 337 -5.16 -12.92 15.94
C HIS A 337 -5.58 -13.90 17.04
N GLN A 338 -6.61 -13.58 17.83
CA GLN A 338 -7.11 -14.49 18.86
C GLN A 338 -7.61 -15.83 18.27
N GLN A 339 -8.20 -15.79 17.09
CA GLN A 339 -8.57 -16.99 16.34
C GLN A 339 -7.33 -17.76 15.89
N TYR A 340 -6.33 -17.09 15.31
CA TYR A 340 -5.09 -17.71 14.83
C TYR A 340 -4.29 -18.38 15.96
N GLU A 341 -4.31 -17.81 17.18
CA GLU A 341 -3.67 -18.43 18.34
C GLU A 341 -4.27 -19.79 18.69
N LYS A 342 -5.57 -19.97 18.45
CA LYS A 342 -6.26 -21.23 18.70
C LYS A 342 -6.09 -22.24 17.57
N GLU A 343 -6.15 -21.77 16.31
CA GLU A 343 -6.28 -22.61 15.12
C GLU A 343 -4.94 -22.92 14.44
N LEU A 344 -3.93 -22.06 14.59
CA LEU A 344 -2.62 -22.18 13.94
C LEU A 344 -1.53 -22.57 14.94
N LYS A 345 -1.77 -23.63 15.71
CA LYS A 345 -0.79 -24.18 16.63
C LYS A 345 0.43 -24.71 15.87
N GLY A 346 1.64 -24.40 16.35
CA GLY A 346 2.90 -24.84 15.73
C GLY A 346 3.39 -23.97 14.57
N ILE A 347 2.61 -22.97 14.13
CA ILE A 347 3.05 -21.98 13.15
C ILE A 347 3.47 -20.73 13.94
N GLU A 348 4.71 -20.25 13.74
CA GLU A 348 5.17 -18.98 14.30
C GLU A 348 4.45 -17.82 13.60
N LYS A 349 3.86 -16.90 14.35
CA LYS A 349 3.15 -15.71 13.85
C LYS A 349 3.89 -14.45 14.25
N LEU A 350 4.29 -13.64 13.27
CA LEU A 350 5.05 -12.42 13.48
C LEU A 350 4.29 -11.21 12.93
N TYR A 351 3.84 -10.34 13.82
CA TYR A 351 3.16 -9.09 13.47
C TYR A 351 4.19 -7.97 13.34
N LEU A 352 4.66 -7.75 12.11
CA LEU A 352 5.62 -6.70 11.80
C LEU A 352 4.90 -5.38 11.49
N LEU A 353 5.25 -4.35 12.21
CA LEU A 353 4.84 -2.98 11.88
C LEU A 353 5.65 -2.46 10.68
N PRO A 354 5.14 -1.48 9.92
CA PRO A 354 5.89 -0.88 8.82
C PRO A 354 7.30 -0.46 9.25
N GLY A 355 8.30 -0.87 8.48
CA GLY A 355 9.71 -0.61 8.74
C GLY A 355 10.34 -1.46 9.85
N GLU A 356 9.66 -2.47 10.36
CA GLU A 356 10.29 -3.48 11.21
C GLU A 356 10.88 -4.63 10.40
N SER A 357 11.82 -5.32 11.00
CA SER A 357 12.47 -6.47 10.40
C SER A 357 12.60 -7.64 11.36
N VAL A 358 12.77 -8.83 10.79
CA VAL A 358 13.07 -10.05 11.52
C VAL A 358 14.13 -10.87 10.81
N LEU A 359 15.12 -11.37 11.53
CA LEU A 359 16.09 -12.33 11.04
C LEU A 359 15.63 -13.74 11.42
N LEU A 360 15.52 -14.60 10.42
CA LEU A 360 15.09 -16.01 10.54
C LEU A 360 16.25 -16.95 10.18
N PRO A 361 16.32 -18.13 10.82
CA PRO A 361 17.33 -19.14 10.56
C PRO A 361 17.10 -19.85 9.24
#